data_d21c250f08fbdf682b6db193ea78de96
#
_entry.id   d21c250f08fbdf682b6db193ea78de96
#
_cell.length_a   1.000
_cell.length_b   1.000
_cell.length_c   1.000
_cell.angle_alpha   90.00
_cell.angle_beta   90.00
_cell.angle_gamma   90.00
#
_symmetry.space_group_name_H-M   'P 1'
#
loop_
_entity.id
_entity.type
_entity.pdbx_description
1 polymer ?
#
loop_
_entity_poly.entity_id
_entity_poly.type
_entity_poly.pdbx_seq_one_letter_code
_entity_poly.pdbx_strand_id
1 'polypeptide(L)'
;MSHMRYQFVDCRWSLADPAAGRRDYLAGHIPGASHLDVDTDLSAPPGAGRHPLPRGEAFAAAAARAGIGDGVFVVAYGSLGGAERLWWLLRHFGHDDCAVIDLDGWRGPLRPGDEQVSPAVFVPRERPGDTISLPELARRHAELVTVDARLPERWRGLPNPVDRNPGRIPGAVNAPWNEPLPELPAGDLVAYCGSGVTACVVLHRLHLAGRDGRLYPGSWSEWETHDELPRERG
;
A
#
# COMPACT_ATOMS: atom_id res chain seq x y z
N MET A 1 -6.52 -21.34 -26.58
CA MET A 1 -5.66 -20.37 -25.86
C MET A 1 -6.59 -19.47 -25.07
N SER A 2 -6.57 -19.54 -23.75
CA SER A 2 -7.35 -18.61 -22.90
C SER A 2 -6.78 -17.21 -23.10
N HIS A 3 -7.55 -16.27 -23.62
CA HIS A 3 -7.13 -14.88 -23.69
C HIS A 3 -7.11 -14.33 -22.26
N MET A 4 -5.92 -13.94 -21.79
CA MET A 4 -5.77 -13.26 -20.52
C MET A 4 -6.59 -11.96 -20.57
N ARG A 5 -7.50 -11.77 -19.61
CA ARG A 5 -8.31 -10.56 -19.47
C ARG A 5 -7.53 -9.55 -18.62
N TYR A 6 -7.45 -8.31 -19.07
CA TYR A 6 -6.85 -7.23 -18.31
C TYR A 6 -7.92 -6.39 -17.64
N GLN A 7 -7.68 -6.00 -16.39
CA GLN A 7 -8.49 -5.05 -15.65
C GLN A 7 -7.61 -3.91 -15.16
N PHE A 8 -7.86 -2.70 -15.66
CA PHE A 8 -7.25 -1.48 -15.13
C PHE A 8 -7.97 -1.07 -13.85
N VAL A 9 -7.21 -0.63 -12.85
CA VAL A 9 -7.75 -0.17 -11.56
C VAL A 9 -7.09 1.13 -11.16
N ASP A 10 -7.90 2.16 -11.00
CA ASP A 10 -7.51 3.48 -10.50
C ASP A 10 -7.51 3.47 -8.97
N CYS A 11 -6.37 3.70 -8.37
CA CYS A 11 -6.18 3.81 -6.91
C CYS A 11 -5.66 5.19 -6.52
N ARG A 12 -6.02 6.24 -7.29
CA ARG A 12 -5.69 7.62 -6.89
C ARG A 12 -6.45 7.99 -5.61
N TRP A 13 -5.75 8.67 -4.73
CA TRP A 13 -6.30 9.10 -3.44
C TRP A 13 -5.49 10.26 -2.88
N SER A 14 -5.96 10.86 -1.79
CA SER A 14 -5.25 11.91 -1.06
C SER A 14 -5.49 11.78 0.43
N LEU A 15 -4.43 11.85 1.22
CA LEU A 15 -4.53 11.83 2.69
C LEU A 15 -5.29 13.07 3.23
N ALA A 16 -5.23 14.19 2.53
CA ALA A 16 -5.83 15.46 2.97
C ALA A 16 -7.29 15.62 2.51
N ASP A 17 -7.70 14.88 1.49
CA ASP A 17 -9.04 14.99 0.89
C ASP A 17 -9.54 13.61 0.45
N PRO A 18 -10.35 12.95 1.27
CA PRO A 18 -10.86 11.60 0.98
C PRO A 18 -11.67 11.50 -0.32
N ALA A 19 -12.24 12.59 -0.82
CA ALA A 19 -13.00 12.59 -2.06
C ALA A 19 -12.16 12.81 -3.32
N ALA A 20 -10.87 13.16 -3.19
CA ALA A 20 -10.03 13.53 -4.32
C ALA A 20 -9.88 12.38 -5.33
N GLY A 21 -9.55 11.17 -4.88
CA GLY A 21 -9.35 10.03 -5.76
C GLY A 21 -10.56 9.75 -6.66
N ARG A 22 -11.76 9.73 -6.06
CA ARG A 22 -13.01 9.52 -6.80
C ARG A 22 -13.31 10.66 -7.78
N ARG A 23 -13.05 11.92 -7.40
CA ARG A 23 -13.21 13.06 -8.31
C ARG A 23 -12.25 12.97 -9.50
N ASP A 24 -11.00 12.64 -9.25
CA ASP A 24 -9.97 12.51 -10.29
C ASP A 24 -10.30 11.36 -11.25
N TYR A 25 -10.80 10.24 -10.72
CA TYR A 25 -11.29 9.13 -11.53
C TYR A 25 -12.45 9.59 -12.46
N LEU A 26 -13.45 10.28 -11.90
CA LEU A 26 -14.60 10.75 -12.68
C LEU A 26 -14.23 11.83 -13.69
N ALA A 27 -13.18 12.63 -13.43
CA ALA A 27 -12.68 13.63 -14.36
C ALA A 27 -11.94 12.99 -15.54
N GLY A 28 -11.23 11.86 -15.32
CA GLY A 28 -10.56 11.15 -16.39
C GLY A 28 -9.76 9.95 -15.88
N HIS A 29 -10.05 8.77 -16.44
CA HIS A 29 -9.39 7.49 -16.12
C HIS A 29 -9.08 6.70 -17.40
N ILE A 30 -8.25 5.68 -17.31
CA ILE A 30 -7.98 4.74 -18.41
C ILE A 30 -9.31 4.04 -18.77
N PRO A 31 -9.74 4.02 -20.07
CA PRO A 31 -11.00 3.40 -20.46
C PRO A 31 -11.15 1.96 -19.96
N GLY A 32 -12.29 1.66 -19.32
CA GLY A 32 -12.57 0.36 -18.70
C GLY A 32 -11.97 0.17 -17.30
N ALA A 33 -11.29 1.17 -16.74
CA ALA A 33 -10.76 1.09 -15.39
C ALA A 33 -11.89 1.17 -14.35
N SER A 34 -11.82 0.32 -13.32
CA SER A 34 -12.57 0.49 -12.08
C SER A 34 -11.82 1.41 -11.11
N HIS A 35 -12.52 1.91 -10.09
CA HIS A 35 -11.90 2.69 -9.00
C HIS A 35 -11.97 1.90 -7.69
N LEU A 36 -10.84 1.82 -6.98
CA LEU A 36 -10.75 1.32 -5.62
C LEU A 36 -10.13 2.40 -4.73
N ASP A 37 -10.88 2.77 -3.71
CA ASP A 37 -10.48 3.80 -2.76
C ASP A 37 -9.60 3.22 -1.65
N VAL A 38 -8.52 3.93 -1.29
CA VAL A 38 -7.58 3.47 -0.27
C VAL A 38 -8.20 3.41 1.11
N ASP A 39 -9.05 4.38 1.45
CA ASP A 39 -9.63 4.49 2.79
C ASP A 39 -10.75 3.46 3.03
N THR A 40 -11.54 3.16 2.00
CA THR A 40 -12.77 2.35 2.14
C THR A 40 -12.67 0.95 1.54
N ASP A 41 -11.90 0.75 0.46
CA ASP A 41 -11.78 -0.53 -0.24
C ASP A 41 -10.47 -1.27 0.09
N LEU A 42 -9.38 -0.52 0.26
CA LEU A 42 -8.05 -1.07 0.50
C LEU A 42 -7.60 -0.98 1.97
N SER A 43 -8.49 -0.54 2.85
CA SER A 43 -8.27 -0.47 4.29
C SER A 43 -9.51 -0.88 5.07
N ALA A 44 -9.31 -1.38 6.29
CA ALA A 44 -10.37 -1.48 7.27
C ALA A 44 -10.60 -0.09 7.92
N PRO A 45 -11.74 0.11 8.60
CA PRO A 45 -11.95 1.31 9.40
C PRO A 45 -10.78 1.60 10.34
N PRO A 46 -10.43 2.87 10.60
CA PRO A 46 -9.35 3.23 11.50
C PRO A 46 -9.46 2.53 12.87
N GLY A 47 -8.33 2.03 13.36
CA GLY A 47 -8.23 1.29 14.61
C GLY A 47 -6.87 1.53 15.26
N ALA A 48 -6.05 0.49 15.45
CA ALA A 48 -4.70 0.63 15.97
C ALA A 48 -3.83 1.53 15.08
N GLY A 49 -4.01 1.48 13.75
CA GLY A 49 -3.39 2.40 12.78
C GLY A 49 -4.45 3.13 11.94
N ARG A 50 -4.01 4.09 11.10
CA ARG A 50 -4.93 4.85 10.23
C ARG A 50 -5.53 4.05 9.08
N HIS A 51 -4.74 3.14 8.47
CA HIS A 51 -5.18 2.31 7.33
C HIS A 51 -4.87 0.83 7.62
N PRO A 52 -5.57 0.20 8.59
CA PRO A 52 -5.37 -1.22 8.87
C PRO A 52 -5.65 -2.06 7.62
N LEU A 53 -5.13 -3.28 7.57
CA LEU A 53 -5.46 -4.19 6.47
C LEU A 53 -6.95 -4.55 6.50
N PRO A 54 -7.62 -4.59 5.35
CA PRO A 54 -8.97 -5.10 5.27
C PRO A 54 -8.97 -6.60 5.56
N ARG A 55 -10.09 -7.11 6.10
CA ARG A 55 -10.30 -8.56 6.20
C ARG A 55 -10.45 -9.16 4.81
N GLY A 56 -10.03 -10.42 4.64
CA GLY A 56 -10.07 -11.10 3.34
C GLY A 56 -11.43 -11.05 2.65
N GLU A 57 -12.54 -11.20 3.39
CA GLU A 57 -13.90 -11.10 2.85
C GLU A 57 -14.25 -9.69 2.34
N ALA A 58 -13.84 -8.65 3.08
CA ALA A 58 -14.08 -7.27 2.69
C ALA A 58 -13.27 -6.91 1.44
N PHE A 59 -11.98 -7.29 1.40
CA PHE A 59 -11.15 -7.11 0.22
C PHE A 59 -11.69 -7.90 -0.98
N ALA A 60 -12.13 -9.15 -0.78
CA ALA A 60 -12.72 -9.97 -1.83
C ALA A 60 -13.96 -9.31 -2.46
N ALA A 61 -14.82 -8.70 -1.64
CA ALA A 61 -15.99 -7.97 -2.12
C ALA A 61 -15.58 -6.73 -2.95
N ALA A 62 -14.58 -5.97 -2.52
CA ALA A 62 -14.04 -4.83 -3.25
C ALA A 62 -13.41 -5.26 -4.58
N ALA A 63 -12.54 -6.27 -4.56
CA ALA A 63 -11.90 -6.84 -5.75
C ALA A 63 -12.94 -7.37 -6.76
N ALA A 64 -13.94 -8.12 -6.28
CA ALA A 64 -15.01 -8.64 -7.12
C ALA A 64 -15.78 -7.52 -7.84
N ARG A 65 -16.16 -6.45 -7.13
CA ARG A 65 -16.82 -5.27 -7.73
C ARG A 65 -15.94 -4.58 -8.78
N ALA A 66 -14.63 -4.56 -8.55
CA ALA A 66 -13.66 -4.00 -9.47
C ALA A 66 -13.36 -4.91 -10.69
N GLY A 67 -14.02 -6.06 -10.81
CA GLY A 67 -13.83 -7.00 -11.91
C GLY A 67 -12.58 -7.87 -11.78
N ILE A 68 -12.00 -7.95 -10.58
CA ILE A 68 -10.80 -8.73 -10.28
C ILE A 68 -11.20 -10.13 -9.81
N GLY A 69 -10.60 -11.16 -10.41
CA GLY A 69 -10.84 -12.57 -10.07
C GLY A 69 -9.86 -13.48 -10.81
N ASP A 70 -10.06 -14.77 -10.72
CA ASP A 70 -9.18 -15.76 -11.37
C ASP A 70 -9.06 -15.52 -12.88
N GLY A 71 -7.84 -15.59 -13.41
CA GLY A 71 -7.53 -15.38 -14.82
C GLY A 71 -7.62 -13.93 -15.32
N VAL A 72 -7.66 -12.98 -14.40
CA VAL A 72 -7.61 -11.53 -14.70
C VAL A 72 -6.23 -10.99 -14.33
N PHE A 73 -5.55 -10.36 -15.29
CA PHE A 73 -4.34 -9.59 -15.01
C PHE A 73 -4.71 -8.16 -14.60
N VAL A 74 -4.35 -7.76 -13.40
CA VAL A 74 -4.66 -6.43 -12.87
C VAL A 74 -3.55 -5.45 -13.24
N VAL A 75 -3.94 -4.30 -13.78
CA VAL A 75 -3.02 -3.18 -14.03
C VAL A 75 -3.44 -2.01 -13.13
N ALA A 76 -2.76 -1.87 -12.00
CA ALA A 76 -3.03 -0.83 -11.03
C ALA A 76 -2.29 0.47 -11.36
N TYR A 77 -2.93 1.61 -11.18
CA TYR A 77 -2.29 2.92 -11.20
C TYR A 77 -2.89 3.81 -10.12
N GLY A 78 -2.11 4.80 -9.67
CA GLY A 78 -2.58 5.62 -8.57
C GLY A 78 -1.58 6.67 -8.13
N SER A 79 -1.82 7.24 -6.96
CA SER A 79 -0.96 8.22 -6.32
C SER A 79 -0.64 7.79 -4.89
N LEU A 80 0.41 8.34 -4.31
CA LEU A 80 0.77 8.18 -2.90
C LEU A 80 0.79 6.71 -2.43
N GLY A 81 1.18 5.77 -3.30
CA GLY A 81 1.27 4.35 -2.99
C GLY A 81 -0.06 3.58 -3.03
N GLY A 82 -1.14 4.17 -3.55
CA GLY A 82 -2.44 3.49 -3.64
C GLY A 82 -2.41 2.28 -4.59
N ALA A 83 -1.74 2.40 -5.73
CA ALA A 83 -1.57 1.29 -6.68
C ALA A 83 -0.73 0.16 -6.08
N GLU A 84 0.37 0.50 -5.39
CA GLU A 84 1.23 -0.48 -4.71
C GLU A 84 0.54 -1.10 -3.50
N ARG A 85 -0.37 -0.38 -2.83
CA ARG A 85 -1.22 -0.94 -1.78
C ARG A 85 -2.15 -2.01 -2.36
N LEU A 86 -2.79 -1.76 -3.52
CA LEU A 86 -3.60 -2.76 -4.21
C LEU A 86 -2.74 -3.95 -4.65
N TRP A 87 -1.57 -3.71 -5.28
CA TRP A 87 -0.63 -4.77 -5.66
C TRP A 87 -0.25 -5.66 -4.47
N TRP A 88 0.06 -5.04 -3.32
CA TRP A 88 0.45 -5.77 -2.12
C TRP A 88 -0.72 -6.62 -1.57
N LEU A 89 -1.93 -6.03 -1.50
CA LEU A 89 -3.14 -6.74 -1.03
C LEU A 89 -3.51 -7.91 -1.95
N LEU A 90 -3.43 -7.73 -3.25
CA LEU A 90 -3.68 -8.81 -4.21
C LEU A 90 -2.75 -9.99 -3.95
N ARG A 91 -1.45 -9.75 -3.83
CA ARG A 91 -0.46 -10.80 -3.53
C ARG A 91 -0.68 -11.42 -2.15
N HIS A 92 -0.96 -10.62 -1.14
CA HIS A 92 -1.26 -11.09 0.20
C HIS A 92 -2.48 -12.03 0.22
N PHE A 93 -3.48 -11.75 -0.58
CA PHE A 93 -4.66 -12.60 -0.74
C PHE A 93 -4.58 -13.59 -1.90
N GLY A 94 -3.39 -13.88 -2.40
CA GLY A 94 -3.12 -15.00 -3.30
C GLY A 94 -3.35 -14.74 -4.78
N HIS A 95 -3.34 -13.48 -5.23
CA HIS A 95 -3.46 -13.08 -6.63
C HIS A 95 -2.18 -12.39 -7.10
N ASP A 96 -1.35 -13.09 -7.87
CA ASP A 96 -0.03 -12.59 -8.32
C ASP A 96 -0.05 -11.85 -9.66
N ASP A 97 -1.11 -12.05 -10.45
CA ASP A 97 -1.24 -11.47 -11.79
C ASP A 97 -1.57 -9.97 -11.70
N CYS A 98 -0.60 -9.17 -11.25
CA CYS A 98 -0.74 -7.74 -11.07
C CYS A 98 0.53 -6.98 -11.43
N ALA A 99 0.37 -5.84 -12.09
CA ALA A 99 1.43 -4.85 -12.33
C ALA A 99 0.98 -3.46 -11.87
N VAL A 100 1.95 -2.63 -11.51
CA VAL A 100 1.75 -1.20 -11.22
C VAL A 100 2.31 -0.40 -12.38
N ILE A 101 1.55 0.56 -12.87
CA ILE A 101 1.99 1.52 -13.90
C ILE A 101 1.86 2.95 -13.40
N ASP A 102 2.62 3.84 -14.02
CA ASP A 102 2.47 5.28 -13.84
C ASP A 102 1.47 5.82 -14.87
N LEU A 103 0.43 6.53 -14.39
CA LEU A 103 -0.56 7.15 -15.26
C LEU A 103 0.06 8.20 -16.19
N ASP A 104 1.12 8.90 -15.77
CA ASP A 104 1.85 9.87 -16.60
C ASP A 104 2.54 9.19 -17.80
N GLY A 105 2.81 7.89 -17.71
CA GLY A 105 3.30 7.06 -18.81
C GLY A 105 2.23 6.65 -19.83
N TRP A 106 0.93 6.77 -19.48
CA TRP A 106 -0.17 6.40 -20.35
C TRP A 106 -0.26 7.34 -21.57
N ARG A 107 -0.33 6.77 -22.78
CA ARG A 107 -0.39 7.53 -24.06
C ARG A 107 -1.75 7.45 -24.74
N GLY A 108 -2.67 6.66 -24.19
CA GLY A 108 -4.05 6.55 -24.69
C GLY A 108 -4.94 7.70 -24.20
N PRO A 109 -6.18 7.78 -24.70
CA PRO A 109 -7.15 8.73 -24.20
C PRO A 109 -7.54 8.40 -22.76
N LEU A 110 -7.97 9.41 -22.00
CA LEU A 110 -8.70 9.24 -20.76
C LEU A 110 -10.20 9.41 -21.02
N ARG A 111 -11.02 8.70 -20.26
CA ARG A 111 -12.49 8.75 -20.33
C ARG A 111 -13.04 9.36 -19.05
N PRO A 112 -13.91 10.36 -19.10
CA PRO A 112 -14.62 10.87 -17.93
C PRO A 112 -15.86 10.01 -17.61
N GLY A 113 -16.39 10.17 -16.40
CA GLY A 113 -17.60 9.48 -15.94
C GLY A 113 -17.28 8.21 -15.17
N ASP A 114 -18.25 7.33 -15.04
CA ASP A 114 -18.13 6.06 -14.33
C ASP A 114 -18.18 4.88 -15.28
N GLU A 115 -17.30 3.89 -15.07
CA GLU A 115 -17.30 2.67 -15.89
C GLU A 115 -18.19 1.59 -15.26
N GLN A 116 -18.92 0.90 -16.11
CA GLN A 116 -19.68 -0.28 -15.70
C GLN A 116 -18.83 -1.52 -15.88
N VAL A 117 -18.15 -1.93 -14.80
CA VAL A 117 -17.31 -3.13 -14.79
C VAL A 117 -18.16 -4.35 -14.37
N SER A 118 -18.09 -5.44 -15.14
CA SER A 118 -18.76 -6.68 -14.76
C SER A 118 -18.06 -7.28 -13.53
N PRO A 119 -18.81 -7.57 -12.43
CA PRO A 119 -18.22 -8.20 -11.26
C PRO A 119 -17.57 -9.56 -11.60
N ALA A 120 -16.51 -9.88 -10.87
CA ALA A 120 -15.84 -11.18 -10.93
C ALA A 120 -16.00 -11.93 -9.60
N VAL A 121 -15.40 -13.10 -9.50
CA VAL A 121 -15.30 -13.85 -8.23
C VAL A 121 -13.85 -13.81 -7.78
N PHE A 122 -13.62 -13.24 -6.60
CA PHE A 122 -12.32 -13.24 -5.94
C PHE A 122 -12.37 -14.12 -4.69
N VAL A 123 -11.50 -15.12 -4.62
CA VAL A 123 -11.40 -16.02 -3.47
C VAL A 123 -10.10 -15.69 -2.72
N PRO A 124 -10.17 -15.04 -1.55
CA PRO A 124 -8.97 -14.65 -0.81
C PRO A 124 -8.26 -15.88 -0.24
N ARG A 125 -6.95 -15.96 -0.47
CA ARG A 125 -6.04 -16.97 0.08
C ARG A 125 -4.89 -16.23 0.75
N GLU A 126 -5.08 -15.91 2.02
CA GLU A 126 -4.11 -15.14 2.79
C GLU A 126 -2.75 -15.85 2.87
N ARG A 127 -1.67 -15.13 2.55
CA ARG A 127 -0.29 -15.61 2.66
C ARG A 127 0.21 -15.43 4.08
N PRO A 128 0.68 -16.48 4.73
CA PRO A 128 1.32 -16.35 6.03
C PRO A 128 2.69 -15.67 5.89
N GLY A 129 3.05 -14.86 6.87
CA GLY A 129 4.40 -14.29 6.97
C GLY A 129 4.67 -13.01 6.17
N ASP A 130 3.69 -12.47 5.44
CA ASP A 130 3.80 -11.21 4.70
C ASP A 130 3.77 -9.98 5.62
N THR A 131 3.31 -10.15 6.83
CA THR A 131 3.15 -9.08 7.83
C THR A 131 3.96 -9.36 9.09
N ILE A 132 4.14 -8.31 9.88
CA ILE A 132 4.65 -8.40 11.24
C ILE A 132 3.71 -7.64 12.18
N SER A 133 3.42 -8.20 13.33
CA SER A 133 2.61 -7.55 14.34
C SER A 133 3.41 -6.55 15.18
N LEU A 134 2.72 -5.58 15.81
CA LEU A 134 3.36 -4.67 16.76
C LEU A 134 4.14 -5.38 17.86
N PRO A 135 3.58 -6.40 18.57
CA PRO A 135 4.33 -7.09 19.63
C PRO A 135 5.58 -7.82 19.14
N GLU A 136 5.54 -8.37 17.93
CA GLU A 136 6.73 -9.02 17.34
C GLU A 136 7.77 -7.98 16.95
N LEU A 137 7.38 -6.91 16.26
CA LEU A 137 8.29 -5.85 15.86
C LEU A 137 8.91 -5.15 17.07
N ALA A 138 8.13 -4.85 18.11
CA ALA A 138 8.62 -4.24 19.34
C ALA A 138 9.72 -5.06 20.02
N ARG A 139 9.59 -6.40 20.00
CA ARG A 139 10.63 -7.28 20.57
C ARG A 139 11.85 -7.44 19.69
N ARG A 140 11.70 -7.36 18.36
CA ARG A 140 12.73 -7.77 17.40
C ARG A 140 13.29 -6.66 16.53
N HIS A 141 12.83 -5.40 16.69
CA HIS A 141 13.24 -4.31 15.78
C HIS A 141 14.76 -4.15 15.65
N ALA A 142 15.53 -4.46 16.71
CA ALA A 142 17.00 -4.40 16.68
C ALA A 142 17.67 -5.55 15.87
N GLU A 143 16.93 -6.64 15.60
CA GLU A 143 17.41 -7.79 14.82
C GLU A 143 16.99 -7.70 13.34
N LEU A 144 16.06 -6.82 13.04
CA LEU A 144 15.43 -6.68 11.74
C LEU A 144 15.98 -5.46 10.99
N VAL A 145 16.00 -5.53 9.67
CA VAL A 145 16.24 -4.35 8.85
C VAL A 145 14.90 -3.61 8.68
N THR A 146 14.65 -2.69 9.61
CA THR A 146 13.41 -1.89 9.58
C THR A 146 13.58 -0.71 8.62
N VAL A 147 12.64 -0.55 7.68
CA VAL A 147 12.70 0.44 6.61
C VAL A 147 11.51 1.40 6.73
N ASP A 148 11.80 2.67 6.91
CA ASP A 148 10.80 3.74 7.00
C ASP A 148 10.60 4.41 5.63
N ALA A 149 9.42 4.24 5.04
CA ALA A 149 9.08 4.81 3.75
C ALA A 149 8.59 6.28 3.81
N ARG A 150 8.57 6.90 5.00
CA ARG A 150 8.16 8.31 5.13
C ARG A 150 9.23 9.25 4.57
N LEU A 151 8.83 10.48 4.28
CA LEU A 151 9.74 11.55 3.90
C LEU A 151 10.79 11.81 4.98
N PRO A 152 12.01 12.28 4.61
CA PRO A 152 13.12 12.44 5.54
C PRO A 152 12.81 13.30 6.77
N GLU A 153 11.98 14.33 6.62
CA GLU A 153 11.59 15.21 7.72
C GLU A 153 10.82 14.45 8.80
N ARG A 154 9.90 13.58 8.39
CA ARG A 154 9.14 12.75 9.32
C ARG A 154 10.00 11.66 9.96
N TRP A 155 10.89 11.05 9.18
CA TRP A 155 11.85 10.07 9.69
C TRP A 155 12.80 10.69 10.73
N ARG A 156 13.27 11.93 10.52
CA ARG A 156 14.08 12.67 11.52
C ARG A 156 13.30 13.07 12.77
N GLY A 157 11.98 12.91 12.75
CA GLY A 157 11.11 13.28 13.88
C GLY A 157 10.90 14.78 13.97
N LEU A 158 10.93 15.50 12.86
CA LEU A 158 10.56 16.92 12.84
C LEU A 158 9.06 17.08 13.07
N PRO A 159 8.62 18.16 13.76
CA PRO A 159 7.20 18.45 13.93
C PRO A 159 6.46 18.52 12.60
N ASN A 160 5.31 17.86 12.52
CA ASN A 160 4.46 17.86 11.35
C ASN A 160 2.99 17.66 11.76
N PRO A 161 2.00 18.01 10.91
CA PRO A 161 0.59 17.94 11.29
C PRO A 161 0.02 16.51 11.33
N VAL A 162 0.78 15.51 10.88
CA VAL A 162 0.28 14.13 10.71
C VAL A 162 0.62 13.23 11.87
N ASP A 163 1.82 13.38 12.44
CA ASP A 163 2.33 12.52 13.52
C ASP A 163 2.10 13.21 14.87
N ARG A 164 1.37 12.55 15.75
CA ARG A 164 1.11 13.03 17.12
C ARG A 164 2.40 13.06 17.94
N ASN A 165 3.22 12.02 17.81
CA ASN A 165 4.49 11.86 18.49
C ASN A 165 5.60 11.67 17.44
N PRO A 166 6.21 12.76 16.91
CA PRO A 166 7.23 12.66 15.87
C PRO A 166 8.44 11.82 16.29
N GLY A 167 8.98 11.03 15.37
CA GLY A 167 10.12 10.14 15.57
C GLY A 167 10.08 8.98 14.58
N ARG A 168 10.93 7.95 14.83
CA ARG A 168 10.97 6.71 14.06
C ARG A 168 11.18 5.50 14.98
N ILE A 169 10.95 4.32 14.46
CA ILE A 169 11.36 3.06 15.11
C ILE A 169 12.90 3.07 15.18
N PRO A 170 13.51 2.80 16.36
CA PRO A 170 14.96 2.87 16.51
C PRO A 170 15.70 2.00 15.50
N GLY A 171 16.76 2.55 14.92
CA GLY A 171 17.58 1.87 13.91
C GLY A 171 16.95 1.79 12.51
N ALA A 172 15.76 2.37 12.29
CA ALA A 172 15.11 2.32 10.99
C ALA A 172 15.89 3.10 9.93
N VAL A 173 16.14 2.44 8.79
CA VAL A 173 16.71 3.06 7.58
C VAL A 173 15.64 3.84 6.85
N ASN A 174 15.94 5.06 6.42
CA ASN A 174 15.00 5.83 5.61
C ASN A 174 15.10 5.43 4.13
N ALA A 175 13.97 5.04 3.55
CA ALA A 175 13.80 4.81 2.12
C ALA A 175 12.53 5.53 1.66
N PRO A 176 12.59 6.84 1.41
CA PRO A 176 11.43 7.64 1.07
C PRO A 176 10.69 7.07 -0.13
N TRP A 177 9.37 6.94 -0.02
CA TRP A 177 8.55 6.32 -1.06
C TRP A 177 8.64 6.99 -2.44
N ASN A 178 8.97 8.28 -2.47
CA ASN A 178 9.08 9.10 -3.69
C ASN A 178 10.51 9.19 -4.25
N GLU A 179 11.47 8.49 -3.65
CA GLU A 179 12.86 8.43 -4.09
C GLU A 179 13.23 7.00 -4.52
N PRO A 180 14.29 6.81 -5.31
CA PRO A 180 14.83 5.49 -5.60
C PRO A 180 15.17 4.73 -4.33
N LEU A 181 15.03 3.40 -4.37
CA LEU A 181 15.38 2.54 -3.23
C LEU A 181 16.89 2.68 -2.92
N PRO A 182 17.26 3.07 -1.69
CA PRO A 182 18.67 3.13 -1.30
C PRO A 182 19.24 1.70 -1.17
N GLU A 183 20.55 1.59 -1.07
CA GLU A 183 21.19 0.33 -0.67
C GLU A 183 20.74 -0.01 0.76
N LEU A 184 20.12 -1.18 0.91
CA LEU A 184 19.62 -1.67 2.19
C LEU A 184 20.50 -2.83 2.68
N PRO A 185 20.77 -2.93 3.99
CA PRO A 185 21.48 -4.06 4.57
C PRO A 185 20.86 -5.41 4.18
N ALA A 186 21.67 -6.46 4.22
CA ALA A 186 21.17 -7.82 4.15
C ALA A 186 20.44 -8.18 5.46
N GLY A 187 19.38 -8.98 5.38
CA GLY A 187 18.61 -9.43 6.55
C GLY A 187 17.12 -9.46 6.28
N ASP A 188 16.37 -9.76 7.34
CA ASP A 188 14.91 -9.79 7.32
C ASP A 188 14.38 -8.36 7.26
N LEU A 189 13.78 -7.99 6.12
CA LEU A 189 13.26 -6.66 5.86
C LEU A 189 11.84 -6.49 6.39
N VAL A 190 11.61 -5.37 7.06
CA VAL A 190 10.28 -4.93 7.49
C VAL A 190 10.08 -3.49 7.05
N ALA A 191 9.11 -3.25 6.18
CA ALA A 191 8.77 -1.90 5.75
C ALA A 191 7.57 -1.35 6.53
N TYR A 192 7.66 -0.07 6.90
CA TYR A 192 6.56 0.70 7.46
C TYR A 192 6.57 2.13 6.90
N CYS A 193 5.49 2.86 7.14
CA CYS A 193 5.42 4.28 6.83
C CYS A 193 4.59 5.04 7.87
N GLY A 194 3.75 5.96 7.45
CA GLY A 194 2.78 6.60 8.35
C GLY A 194 1.61 5.69 8.72
N SER A 195 1.11 4.89 7.77
CA SER A 195 -0.12 4.09 7.92
C SER A 195 -0.17 2.81 7.07
N GLY A 196 0.98 2.34 6.57
CA GLY A 196 1.08 1.10 5.81
C GLY A 196 0.75 1.20 4.32
N VAL A 197 0.44 2.39 3.80
CA VAL A 197 0.15 2.57 2.36
C VAL A 197 1.44 2.77 1.57
N THR A 198 2.21 3.83 1.84
CA THR A 198 3.45 4.09 1.08
C THR A 198 4.59 3.11 1.40
N ALA A 199 4.49 2.33 2.47
CA ALA A 199 5.39 1.20 2.71
C ALA A 199 5.28 0.14 1.60
N CYS A 200 4.10 -0.01 0.98
CA CYS A 200 3.90 -0.91 -0.14
C CYS A 200 4.71 -0.50 -1.39
N VAL A 201 5.03 0.79 -1.56
CA VAL A 201 5.93 1.26 -2.63
C VAL A 201 7.34 0.68 -2.43
N VAL A 202 7.85 0.72 -1.21
CA VAL A 202 9.16 0.13 -0.87
C VAL A 202 9.14 -1.38 -1.10
N LEU A 203 8.08 -2.07 -0.62
CA LEU A 203 7.93 -3.52 -0.82
C LEU A 203 7.81 -3.90 -2.30
N HIS A 204 7.09 -3.12 -3.10
CA HIS A 204 7.01 -3.33 -4.54
C HIS A 204 8.37 -3.20 -5.23
N ARG A 205 9.14 -2.15 -4.88
CA ARG A 205 10.50 -1.96 -5.41
C ARG A 205 11.47 -3.05 -4.98
N LEU A 206 11.37 -3.52 -3.73
CA LEU A 206 12.13 -4.67 -3.25
C LEU A 206 11.81 -5.92 -4.06
N HIS A 207 10.53 -6.19 -4.29
CA HIS A 207 10.09 -7.31 -5.11
C HIS A 207 10.64 -7.26 -6.54
N LEU A 208 10.59 -6.08 -7.19
CA LEU A 208 11.19 -5.88 -8.52
C LEU A 208 12.72 -6.08 -8.53
N ALA A 209 13.38 -5.85 -7.39
CA ALA A 209 14.80 -6.11 -7.21
C ALA A 209 15.12 -7.56 -6.77
N GLY A 210 14.12 -8.46 -6.76
CA GLY A 210 14.28 -9.86 -6.35
C GLY A 210 14.49 -10.05 -4.85
N ARG A 211 14.02 -9.09 -4.02
CA ARG A 211 14.07 -9.16 -2.55
C ARG A 211 12.64 -9.16 -1.99
N ASP A 212 12.46 -9.86 -0.89
CA ASP A 212 11.20 -9.86 -0.16
C ASP A 212 11.32 -9.06 1.15
N GLY A 213 10.18 -8.62 1.67
CA GLY A 213 10.06 -7.94 2.94
C GLY A 213 8.66 -8.06 3.49
N ARG A 214 8.52 -7.91 4.82
CA ARG A 214 7.23 -7.92 5.51
C ARG A 214 6.69 -6.51 5.66
N LEU A 215 5.38 -6.38 5.62
CA LEU A 215 4.71 -5.13 5.97
C LEU A 215 4.44 -5.07 7.47
N TYR A 216 4.74 -3.93 8.09
CA TYR A 216 4.14 -3.57 9.37
C TYR A 216 2.91 -2.68 9.11
N PRO A 217 1.69 -3.26 9.12
CA PRO A 217 0.48 -2.54 8.67
C PRO A 217 0.12 -1.34 9.55
N GLY A 218 0.26 -1.45 10.87
CA GLY A 218 -0.04 -0.38 11.81
C GLY A 218 0.86 0.83 11.65
N SER A 219 2.10 0.60 11.21
CA SER A 219 3.06 1.63 10.87
C SER A 219 3.30 2.63 12.01
N TRP A 220 3.77 3.83 11.70
CA TRP A 220 4.02 4.85 12.71
C TRP A 220 2.75 5.25 13.45
N SER A 221 1.60 5.30 12.77
CA SER A 221 0.33 5.69 13.37
C SER A 221 -0.17 4.73 14.48
N GLU A 222 0.29 3.49 14.50
CA GLU A 222 0.08 2.57 15.62
C GLU A 222 1.22 2.69 16.62
N TRP A 223 2.49 2.62 16.16
CA TRP A 223 3.66 2.66 17.03
C TRP A 223 3.67 3.89 17.96
N GLU A 224 3.36 5.06 17.43
CA GLU A 224 3.38 6.32 18.16
C GLU A 224 2.33 6.42 19.30
N THR A 225 1.31 5.54 19.29
CA THR A 225 0.29 5.52 20.36
C THR A 225 0.72 4.75 21.59
N HIS A 226 1.84 4.04 21.52
CA HIS A 226 2.39 3.22 22.60
C HIS A 226 3.53 3.96 23.28
N ASP A 227 3.23 4.63 24.41
CA ASP A 227 4.21 5.46 25.12
C ASP A 227 5.39 4.66 25.69
N GLU A 228 5.21 3.37 25.94
CA GLU A 228 6.23 2.43 26.38
C GLU A 228 7.23 2.05 25.29
N LEU A 229 6.90 2.26 24.01
CA LEU A 229 7.79 1.89 22.92
C LEU A 229 8.85 2.97 22.66
N PRO A 230 10.09 2.53 22.35
CA PRO A 230 11.19 3.47 22.11
C PRO A 230 10.97 4.25 20.81
N ARG A 231 11.43 5.50 20.80
CA ARG A 231 11.41 6.39 19.63
C ARG A 231 12.77 7.03 19.46
N GLU A 232 13.23 7.09 18.23
CA GLU A 232 14.47 7.77 17.86
C GLU A 232 14.16 9.06 17.08
N ARG A 233 14.99 10.08 17.26
CA ARG A 233 14.93 11.39 16.57
C ARG A 233 16.34 11.82 16.15
N GLY A 234 16.43 12.71 15.16
CA GLY A 234 17.70 13.27 14.70
C GLY A 234 18.18 12.73 13.36
#